data_f253706b97cc6b2813ea61110749dac5
#
_entry.id   f253706b97cc6b2813ea61110749dac5
#
_cell.length_a   1.000
_cell.length_b   1.000
_cell.length_c   1.000
_cell.angle_alpha   90.00
_cell.angle_beta   90.00
_cell.angle_gamma   90.00
#
_symmetry.space_group_name_H-M   'P 1'
#
loop_
_entity.id
_entity.type
_entity.pdbx_description
1 polymer ?
#
loop_
_entity_poly.entity_id
_entity_poly.type
_entity_poly.pdbx_seq_one_letter_code
_entity_poly.pdbx_strand_id
1 'polypeptide(L)'
;MKYKKLTPSQLNIMKTLWDKKEPMIASDFVQLDPSLNLNSVQSALRSLLKKNYIEVSDIVYSGKVLTRRYIPLVSSEDYASEN
;
A
#
# COMPACT_ATOMS: atom_id res chain seq x y z
N MET A 1 -15.53 14.33 -6.57
CA MET A 1 -14.61 13.66 -5.61
C MET A 1 -13.17 13.87 -6.00
N LYS A 2 -12.34 14.11 -5.02
CA LYS A 2 -10.92 14.36 -5.22
C LYS A 2 -10.14 13.07 -5.47
N TYR A 3 -10.53 11.99 -4.81
CA TYR A 3 -9.87 10.69 -4.93
C TYR A 3 -10.76 9.68 -5.61
N LYS A 4 -10.15 8.81 -6.41
CA LYS A 4 -10.86 7.71 -7.03
C LYS A 4 -11.17 6.65 -5.98
N LYS A 5 -12.34 6.04 -6.10
CA LYS A 5 -12.75 4.99 -5.19
C LYS A 5 -11.85 3.77 -5.35
N LEU A 6 -11.44 3.19 -4.23
CA LEU A 6 -10.55 2.04 -4.21
C LEU A 6 -11.33 0.73 -4.24
N THR A 7 -10.73 -0.29 -4.86
CA THR A 7 -11.26 -1.65 -4.74
C THR A 7 -11.04 -2.15 -3.31
N PRO A 8 -11.79 -3.18 -2.87
CA PRO A 8 -11.57 -3.73 -1.51
C PRO A 8 -10.12 -4.16 -1.26
N SER A 9 -9.44 -4.74 -2.25
CA SER A 9 -8.04 -5.14 -2.10
C SER A 9 -7.14 -3.94 -1.89
N GLN A 10 -7.33 -2.90 -2.69
CA GLN A 10 -6.54 -1.67 -2.57
C GLN A 10 -6.79 -0.98 -1.24
N LEU A 11 -8.04 -0.96 -0.81
CA LEU A 11 -8.38 -0.35 0.46
C LEU A 11 -7.75 -1.09 1.64
N ASN A 12 -7.70 -2.42 1.57
CA ASN A 12 -7.02 -3.22 2.60
C ASN A 12 -5.54 -2.86 2.71
N ILE A 13 -4.87 -2.68 1.58
CA ILE A 13 -3.47 -2.25 1.56
C ILE A 13 -3.32 -0.89 2.24
N MET A 14 -4.18 0.06 1.89
CA MET A 14 -4.14 1.40 2.48
C MET A 14 -4.42 1.36 3.98
N LYS A 15 -5.40 0.58 4.41
CA LYS A 15 -5.71 0.45 5.84
C LYS A 15 -4.52 -0.08 6.62
N THR A 16 -3.80 -1.04 6.06
CA THR A 16 -2.61 -1.59 6.71
C THR A 16 -1.51 -0.54 6.83
N LEU A 17 -1.29 0.23 5.76
CA LEU A 17 -0.31 1.32 5.78
C LEU A 17 -0.66 2.38 6.82
N TRP A 18 -1.93 2.75 6.89
CA TRP A 18 -2.41 3.74 7.87
C TRP A 18 -2.25 3.22 9.30
N ASP A 19 -2.52 1.95 9.51
CA ASP A 19 -2.44 1.32 10.83
C ASP A 19 -1.01 1.20 11.32
N LYS A 20 -0.11 0.76 10.46
CA LYS A 20 1.30 0.57 10.83
C LYS A 20 2.08 1.86 10.94
N LYS A 21 1.72 2.87 10.17
CA LYS A 21 2.34 4.21 10.18
C LYS A 21 3.85 4.16 9.93
N GLU A 22 4.27 3.19 9.13
CA GLU A 22 5.69 3.04 8.77
C GLU A 22 5.79 2.53 7.33
N PRO A 23 6.95 2.74 6.67
CA PRO A 23 7.14 2.21 5.32
C PRO A 23 7.10 0.68 5.32
N MET A 24 6.45 0.12 4.31
CA MET A 24 6.25 -1.32 4.22
C MET A 24 6.62 -1.84 2.83
N ILE A 25 7.13 -3.08 2.78
CA ILE A 25 7.36 -3.78 1.53
C ILE A 25 6.18 -4.70 1.22
N ALA A 26 6.10 -5.17 -0.04
CA ALA A 26 4.98 -6.00 -0.47
C ALA A 26 4.81 -7.26 0.37
N SER A 27 5.91 -7.92 0.74
CA SER A 27 5.85 -9.15 1.52
C SER A 27 5.32 -8.92 2.94
N ASP A 28 5.46 -7.71 3.48
CA ASP A 28 4.93 -7.38 4.81
C ASP A 28 3.41 -7.56 4.85
N PHE A 29 2.73 -7.17 3.77
CA PHE A 29 1.27 -7.33 3.69
C PHE A 29 0.86 -8.79 3.69
N VAL A 30 1.62 -9.62 2.98
CA VAL A 30 1.34 -11.05 2.92
C VAL A 30 1.58 -11.71 4.30
N GLN A 31 2.59 -11.26 5.02
CA GLN A 31 2.88 -11.78 6.36
C GLN A 31 1.76 -11.43 7.35
N LEU A 32 1.20 -10.23 7.22
CA LEU A 32 0.12 -9.79 8.10
C LEU A 32 -1.21 -10.45 7.77
N ASP A 33 -1.41 -10.82 6.52
CA ASP A 33 -2.65 -11.47 6.07
C ASP A 33 -2.30 -12.61 5.11
N PRO A 34 -2.19 -13.84 5.63
CA PRO A 34 -1.83 -14.99 4.80
C PRO A 34 -2.83 -15.31 3.68
N SER A 35 -4.03 -14.74 3.73
CA SER A 35 -5.00 -14.93 2.65
C SER A 35 -4.63 -14.13 1.40
N LEU A 36 -3.72 -13.16 1.54
CA LEU A 36 -3.26 -12.36 0.41
C LEU A 36 -2.21 -13.10 -0.41
N ASN A 37 -2.27 -12.89 -1.72
CA ASN A 37 -1.30 -13.41 -2.66
C ASN A 37 -0.30 -12.29 -2.98
N LEU A 38 0.98 -12.60 -3.03
CA LEU A 38 2.02 -11.60 -3.29
C LEU A 38 1.79 -10.89 -4.63
N ASN A 39 1.39 -11.63 -5.66
CA ASN A 39 1.10 -11.03 -6.97
C ASN A 39 -0.06 -10.04 -6.89
N SER A 40 -1.09 -10.37 -6.14
CA SER A 40 -2.25 -9.48 -5.93
C SER A 40 -1.82 -8.22 -5.17
N VAL A 41 -0.98 -8.38 -4.14
CA VAL A 41 -0.46 -7.26 -3.37
C VAL A 41 0.36 -6.33 -4.25
N GLN A 42 1.26 -6.89 -5.05
CA GLN A 42 2.10 -6.09 -5.95
C GLN A 42 1.26 -5.36 -7.00
N SER A 43 0.23 -6.02 -7.51
CA SER A 43 -0.69 -5.40 -8.47
C SER A 43 -1.45 -4.24 -7.84
N ALA A 44 -1.94 -4.42 -6.61
CA ALA A 44 -2.63 -3.37 -5.87
C ALA A 44 -1.71 -2.19 -5.58
N LEU A 45 -0.47 -2.47 -5.15
CA LEU A 45 0.52 -1.41 -4.88
C LEU A 45 0.82 -0.61 -6.15
N ARG A 46 0.96 -1.30 -7.28
CA ARG A 46 1.21 -0.64 -8.56
C ARG A 46 0.07 0.29 -8.95
N SER A 47 -1.17 -0.17 -8.76
CA SER A 47 -2.36 0.64 -9.03
C SER A 47 -2.42 1.86 -8.11
N LEU A 48 -2.10 1.68 -6.83
CA LEU A 48 -2.10 2.78 -5.87
C LEU A 48 -1.03 3.81 -6.20
N LEU A 49 0.14 3.37 -6.67
CA LEU A 49 1.17 4.29 -7.14
C LEU A 49 0.66 5.13 -8.31
N LYS A 50 -0.01 4.50 -9.26
CA LYS A 50 -0.57 5.16 -10.43
C LYS A 50 -1.62 6.20 -10.06
N LYS A 51 -2.38 5.92 -9.01
CA LYS A 51 -3.44 6.82 -8.53
C LYS A 51 -2.91 7.89 -7.57
N ASN A 52 -1.63 7.86 -7.25
CA ASN A 52 -0.98 8.78 -6.31
C ASN A 52 -1.52 8.66 -4.88
N TYR A 53 -1.89 7.45 -4.47
CA TYR A 53 -2.27 7.17 -3.09
C TYR A 53 -1.08 6.82 -2.22
N ILE A 54 -0.02 6.29 -2.83
CA ILE A 54 1.20 5.90 -2.13
C ILE A 54 2.40 6.35 -2.94
N GLU A 55 3.57 6.34 -2.29
CA GLU A 55 4.83 6.58 -2.99
C GLU A 55 5.90 5.64 -2.46
N VAL A 56 6.99 5.52 -3.18
CA VAL A 56 8.16 4.75 -2.74
C VAL A 56 8.94 5.63 -1.77
N SER A 57 9.04 5.17 -0.53
CA SER A 57 9.81 5.88 0.50
C SER A 57 11.30 5.70 0.27
N ASP A 58 11.72 4.46 0.06
CA ASP A 58 13.12 4.13 -0.19
C ASP A 58 13.19 2.70 -0.73
N ILE A 59 14.42 2.26 -0.98
CA ILE A 59 14.68 0.90 -1.47
C ILE A 59 15.61 0.24 -0.46
N VAL A 60 15.24 -0.96 -0.02
CA VAL A 60 16.00 -1.72 0.95
C VAL A 60 16.26 -3.13 0.43
N TYR A 61 17.21 -3.81 1.03
CA TYR A 61 17.40 -5.23 0.75
C TYR A 61 16.43 -6.07 1.58
N SER A 62 15.73 -6.97 0.90
CA SER A 62 14.94 -8.01 1.55
C SER A 62 15.60 -9.34 1.17
N GLY A 63 16.42 -9.87 2.07
CA GLY A 63 17.30 -10.97 1.73
C GLY A 63 18.35 -10.50 0.73
N LYS A 64 18.38 -11.09 -0.45
CA LYS A 64 19.34 -10.74 -1.51
C LYS A 64 18.74 -9.86 -2.60
N VAL A 65 17.49 -9.43 -2.44
CA VAL A 65 16.76 -8.71 -3.48
C VAL A 65 16.47 -7.30 -3.02
N LEU A 66 16.70 -6.32 -3.90
CA LEU A 66 16.29 -4.94 -3.66
C LEU A 66 14.77 -4.87 -3.76
N THR A 67 14.15 -4.25 -2.77
CA THR A 67 12.71 -4.09 -2.73
C THR A 67 12.34 -2.68 -2.31
N ARG A 68 11.19 -2.22 -2.78
CA ARG A 68 10.70 -0.88 -2.49
C ARG A 68 9.87 -0.89 -1.23
N ARG A 69 10.05 0.15 -0.40
CA ARG A 69 9.17 0.39 0.72
C ARG A 69 8.20 1.49 0.33
N TYR A 70 6.94 1.32 0.73
CA TYR A 70 5.86 2.21 0.34
C TYR A 70 5.31 2.94 1.56
N ILE A 71 4.93 4.21 1.35
CA ILE A 71 4.26 5.02 2.37
C ILE A 71 2.98 5.61 1.75
N PRO A 72 1.97 5.89 2.58
CA PRO A 72 0.75 6.50 2.06
C PRO A 72 0.94 8.00 1.81
N LEU A 73 0.39 8.48 0.70
CA LEU A 73 0.34 9.91 0.38
C LEU A 73 -0.97 10.53 0.86
N VAL A 74 -2.00 9.70 1.01
CA VAL A 74 -3.33 10.14 1.43
C VAL A 74 -3.58 9.57 2.82
N SER A 75 -3.96 10.44 3.78
CA SER A 75 -4.28 9.98 5.12
C SER A 75 -5.66 9.33 5.14
N SER A 76 -5.91 8.51 6.18
CA SER A 76 -7.22 7.89 6.35
C SER A 76 -8.32 8.94 6.53
N GLU A 77 -8.00 10.03 7.21
CA GLU A 77 -8.94 11.13 7.40
C GLU A 77 -9.28 11.82 6.08
N ASP A 78 -8.27 12.08 5.26
CA ASP A 78 -8.49 12.70 3.95
C ASP A 78 -9.33 11.81 3.06
N TYR A 79 -9.06 10.52 3.04
CA TYR A 79 -9.82 9.59 2.23
C TYR A 79 -11.28 9.52 2.69
N ALA A 80 -11.50 9.45 4.00
CA ALA A 80 -12.85 9.39 4.57
C ALA A 80 -13.63 10.67 4.29
N SER A 81 -12.96 11.83 4.36
CA SER A 81 -13.60 13.13 4.08
C SER A 81 -14.07 13.25 2.65
N GLU A 82 -13.32 12.68 1.70
CA GLU A 82 -13.63 12.82 0.29
C GLU A 82 -14.63 11.76 -0.20
N ASN A 83 -14.85 10.74 0.57
CA ASN A 83 -15.74 9.65 0.24
C ASN A 83 -16.84 9.47 1.28
#